data_42af8b6449d7292d42c8380834f9d944
#
_entry.id   42af8b6449d7292d42c8380834f9d944
#
_cell.length_a   1.000
_cell.length_b   1.000
_cell.length_c   1.000
_cell.angle_alpha   90.00
_cell.angle_beta   90.00
_cell.angle_gamma   90.00
#
_symmetry.space_group_name_H-M   'P 1'
#
loop_
_entity.id
_entity.type
_entity.pdbx_description
1 polymer ?
#
loop_
_entity_poly.entity_id
_entity_poly.type
_entity_poly.pdbx_seq_one_letter_code
_entity_poly.pdbx_strand_id
1 'polypeptide(L)'
;MKVAMLAPISWRTPPRHYGPWELVTSLLTEALVARGVDVTLFATLDSETAGTLDGVVPAPYSENPSIDAKVWEYRHLAHLFAQADRFDLIHNQADFPAHAFAALVATPMVTTIHGFSSDRILPMYQPFQDRVHYVAISDADRHPSLRYAATIHHGISIEDFSFDPVGSDDLLFFGRIHPDKGAAEAIAAARASRRALHLYGVVQDGGYYEREVVPAADAVTVTYHGAVGGAARAAALGSARALLHLINFDEPFGLSVIEAMACGTPVIASARGSMPELIEDGVNGFLVDSVAEAVAAIERVGEIDRAACRQSVAERFSVDRMADDYLALYRRILGA
;
A
#
# COMPACT_ATOMS: atom_id res chain seq x y z
N MET A 1 26.74 -3.31 3.97
CA MET A 1 25.59 -4.02 4.57
C MET A 1 24.94 -4.81 3.46
N LYS A 2 24.78 -6.12 3.70
CA LYS A 2 24.14 -7.07 2.77
C LYS A 2 22.75 -7.40 3.30
N VAL A 3 21.72 -7.09 2.53
CA VAL A 3 20.31 -7.29 2.92
C VAL A 3 19.66 -8.31 2.00
N ALA A 4 19.06 -9.35 2.58
CA ALA A 4 18.14 -10.22 1.86
C ALA A 4 16.73 -9.62 1.95
N MET A 5 16.19 -9.14 0.85
CA MET A 5 14.83 -8.63 0.74
C MET A 5 13.91 -9.77 0.29
N LEU A 6 13.08 -10.29 1.18
CA LEU A 6 12.13 -11.36 0.90
C LEU A 6 10.80 -10.78 0.45
N ALA A 7 10.51 -10.82 -0.84
CA ALA A 7 9.25 -10.37 -1.42
C ALA A 7 8.17 -11.47 -1.34
N PRO A 8 6.88 -11.13 -1.32
CA PRO A 8 5.82 -12.07 -1.65
C PRO A 8 5.98 -12.59 -3.08
N ILE A 9 5.37 -13.72 -3.38
CA ILE A 9 5.37 -14.33 -4.72
C ILE A 9 3.96 -14.42 -5.32
N SER A 10 3.04 -13.67 -4.75
CA SER A 10 1.68 -13.55 -5.27
C SER A 10 1.68 -12.86 -6.64
N TRP A 11 2.47 -11.81 -6.75
CA TRP A 11 2.74 -11.07 -7.98
C TRP A 11 4.25 -10.98 -8.19
N ARG A 12 4.68 -10.60 -9.41
CA ARG A 12 6.10 -10.25 -9.64
C ARG A 12 6.47 -8.94 -8.92
N THR A 13 7.74 -8.69 -8.70
CA THR A 13 8.27 -7.48 -8.08
C THR A 13 9.15 -6.70 -9.10
N PRO A 14 8.76 -5.46 -9.54
CA PRO A 14 7.48 -4.78 -9.30
C PRO A 14 6.31 -5.45 -10.03
N PRO A 15 5.07 -5.29 -9.54
CA PRO A 15 3.90 -5.90 -10.17
C PRO A 15 3.55 -5.18 -11.49
N ARG A 16 2.97 -5.93 -12.46
CA ARG A 16 2.53 -5.35 -13.74
C ARG A 16 1.28 -4.48 -13.60
N HIS A 17 0.35 -4.88 -12.74
CA HIS A 17 -0.95 -4.22 -12.58
C HIS A 17 -1.34 -4.01 -11.13
N TYR A 18 -1.50 -5.10 -10.37
CA TYR A 18 -1.91 -5.10 -8.98
C TYR A 18 -0.90 -5.89 -8.15
N GLY A 19 -0.62 -5.46 -6.92
CA GLY A 19 0.32 -6.08 -5.99
C GLY A 19 0.92 -5.00 -5.09
N PRO A 20 0.13 -4.48 -4.12
CA PRO A 20 0.59 -3.34 -3.30
C PRO A 20 1.83 -3.68 -2.45
N TRP A 21 1.94 -4.91 -1.97
CA TRP A 21 3.09 -5.32 -1.17
C TRP A 21 4.35 -5.46 -2.03
N GLU A 22 4.21 -6.08 -3.20
CA GLU A 22 5.32 -6.23 -4.18
C GLU A 22 5.76 -4.87 -4.72
N LEU A 23 4.82 -3.92 -4.90
CA LEU A 23 5.16 -2.55 -5.30
C LEU A 23 6.02 -1.86 -4.24
N VAL A 24 5.57 -1.86 -2.98
CA VAL A 24 6.32 -1.24 -1.88
C VAL A 24 7.66 -1.94 -1.66
N THR A 25 7.70 -3.28 -1.78
CA THR A 25 8.94 -4.06 -1.70
C THR A 25 9.92 -3.63 -2.79
N SER A 26 9.46 -3.45 -4.03
CA SER A 26 10.28 -2.96 -5.14
C SER A 26 10.79 -1.56 -4.87
N LEU A 27 9.91 -0.62 -4.54
CA LEU A 27 10.28 0.77 -4.26
C LEU A 27 11.35 0.87 -3.16
N LEU A 28 11.19 0.12 -2.07
CA LEU A 28 12.17 0.08 -0.99
C LEU A 28 13.49 -0.56 -1.46
N THR A 29 13.44 -1.65 -2.21
CA THR A 29 14.63 -2.34 -2.74
C THR A 29 15.45 -1.39 -3.59
N GLU A 30 14.84 -0.75 -4.58
CA GLU A 30 15.52 0.16 -5.50
C GLU A 30 16.11 1.39 -4.77
N ALA A 31 15.37 1.94 -3.82
CA ALA A 31 15.85 3.07 -3.01
C ALA A 31 17.04 2.69 -2.09
N LEU A 32 17.06 1.47 -1.56
CA LEU A 32 18.19 0.97 -0.78
C LEU A 32 19.42 0.71 -1.66
N VAL A 33 19.24 0.13 -2.84
CA VAL A 33 20.32 -0.07 -3.83
C VAL A 33 20.92 1.27 -4.24
N ALA A 34 20.09 2.27 -4.53
CA ALA A 34 20.55 3.63 -4.87
C ALA A 34 21.38 4.28 -3.75
N ARG A 35 21.18 3.86 -2.49
CA ARG A 35 21.93 4.29 -1.31
C ARG A 35 23.18 3.45 -1.03
N GLY A 36 23.54 2.54 -1.95
CA GLY A 36 24.75 1.70 -1.85
C GLY A 36 24.59 0.50 -0.91
N VAL A 37 23.39 0.08 -0.59
CA VAL A 37 23.13 -1.17 0.12
C VAL A 37 23.24 -2.34 -0.85
N ASP A 38 23.96 -3.39 -0.47
CA ASP A 38 24.04 -4.64 -1.25
C ASP A 38 22.76 -5.47 -0.99
N VAL A 39 21.74 -5.27 -1.85
CA VAL A 39 20.45 -5.93 -1.73
C VAL A 39 20.36 -7.12 -2.67
N THR A 40 20.02 -8.28 -2.12
CA THR A 40 19.53 -9.43 -2.89
C THR A 40 18.03 -9.54 -2.71
N LEU A 41 17.29 -9.34 -3.80
CA LEU A 41 15.84 -9.49 -3.84
C LEU A 41 15.48 -10.96 -4.08
N PHE A 42 14.84 -11.58 -3.10
CA PHE A 42 14.24 -12.90 -3.22
C PHE A 42 12.80 -12.74 -3.70
N ALA A 43 12.53 -13.09 -4.95
CA ALA A 43 11.25 -12.90 -5.61
C ALA A 43 11.00 -13.96 -6.69
N THR A 44 9.95 -13.80 -7.51
CA THR A 44 9.75 -14.61 -8.72
C THR A 44 10.81 -14.31 -9.77
N LEU A 45 11.17 -15.31 -10.58
CA LEU A 45 12.26 -15.18 -11.57
C LEU A 45 11.98 -14.18 -12.71
N ASP A 46 10.73 -13.78 -12.88
CA ASP A 46 10.31 -12.73 -13.81
C ASP A 46 10.27 -11.32 -13.18
N SER A 47 10.72 -11.19 -11.93
CA SER A 47 10.88 -9.92 -11.23
C SER A 47 12.10 -9.13 -11.76
N GLU A 48 12.11 -7.83 -11.49
CA GLU A 48 13.15 -6.90 -11.95
C GLU A 48 13.67 -6.06 -10.78
N THR A 49 14.99 -5.87 -10.70
CA THR A 49 15.64 -5.03 -9.71
C THR A 49 17.03 -4.58 -10.18
N ALA A 50 17.46 -3.39 -9.74
CA ALA A 50 18.84 -2.95 -9.90
C ALA A 50 19.81 -3.66 -8.93
N GLY A 51 19.29 -4.33 -7.90
CA GLY A 51 20.07 -5.21 -7.01
C GLY A 51 20.31 -6.58 -7.63
N THR A 52 20.63 -7.55 -6.79
CA THR A 52 20.75 -8.96 -7.22
C THR A 52 19.38 -9.63 -7.11
N LEU A 53 18.86 -10.21 -8.20
CA LEU A 53 17.69 -11.06 -8.15
C LEU A 53 18.11 -12.50 -7.83
N ASP A 54 17.48 -13.13 -6.83
CA ASP A 54 17.61 -14.55 -6.52
C ASP A 54 16.22 -15.14 -6.27
N GLY A 55 15.99 -16.37 -6.70
CA GLY A 55 14.69 -17.01 -6.53
C GLY A 55 14.64 -18.40 -7.13
N VAL A 56 13.56 -19.09 -6.82
CA VAL A 56 13.27 -20.46 -7.33
C VAL A 56 11.87 -20.57 -7.94
N VAL A 57 11.08 -19.51 -7.84
CA VAL A 57 9.68 -19.47 -8.29
C VAL A 57 9.64 -18.89 -9.70
N PRO A 58 9.19 -19.69 -10.71
CA PRO A 58 9.31 -19.27 -12.12
C PRO A 58 8.40 -18.09 -12.49
N ALA A 59 7.25 -17.96 -11.84
CA ALA A 59 6.26 -16.91 -12.09
C ALA A 59 5.33 -16.74 -10.89
N PRO A 60 4.61 -15.60 -10.76
CA PRO A 60 3.68 -15.37 -9.66
C PRO A 60 2.45 -16.29 -9.73
N TYR A 61 2.00 -16.78 -8.57
CA TYR A 61 0.87 -17.73 -8.54
C TYR A 61 -0.48 -17.09 -8.88
N SER A 62 -0.63 -15.77 -8.69
CA SER A 62 -1.86 -15.07 -9.06
C SER A 62 -2.02 -14.91 -10.59
N GLU A 63 -0.93 -15.04 -11.36
CA GLU A 63 -0.94 -14.99 -12.82
C GLU A 63 -0.81 -16.38 -13.46
N ASN A 64 -0.44 -17.40 -12.69
CA ASN A 64 -0.21 -18.75 -13.20
C ASN A 64 -0.91 -19.82 -12.32
N PRO A 65 -2.10 -20.30 -12.71
CA PRO A 65 -2.87 -21.28 -11.94
C PRO A 65 -2.18 -22.66 -11.77
N SER A 66 -1.10 -22.95 -12.51
CA SER A 66 -0.32 -24.18 -12.34
C SER A 66 0.62 -24.15 -11.14
N ILE A 67 0.80 -22.97 -10.53
CA ILE A 67 1.66 -22.76 -9.36
C ILE A 67 0.80 -22.87 -8.10
N ASP A 68 1.02 -23.95 -7.32
CA ASP A 68 0.41 -24.07 -5.99
C ASP A 68 1.07 -23.10 -5.03
N ALA A 69 0.30 -22.11 -4.57
CA ALA A 69 0.79 -21.02 -3.72
C ALA A 69 1.53 -21.54 -2.50
N LYS A 70 0.91 -22.47 -1.74
CA LYS A 70 1.49 -22.99 -0.50
C LYS A 70 2.81 -23.72 -0.72
N VAL A 71 2.89 -24.56 -1.76
CA VAL A 71 4.11 -25.33 -2.09
C VAL A 71 5.25 -24.38 -2.44
N TRP A 72 4.97 -23.39 -3.28
CA TRP A 72 6.00 -22.49 -3.78
C TRP A 72 6.39 -21.40 -2.77
N GLU A 73 5.48 -20.95 -1.91
CA GLU A 73 5.82 -20.08 -0.77
C GLU A 73 6.81 -20.76 0.17
N TYR A 74 6.55 -22.02 0.59
CA TYR A 74 7.49 -22.75 1.43
C TYR A 74 8.83 -23.01 0.75
N ARG A 75 8.83 -23.32 -0.54
CA ARG A 75 10.06 -23.51 -1.32
C ARG A 75 10.85 -22.21 -1.43
N HIS A 76 10.19 -21.09 -1.62
CA HIS A 76 10.76 -19.74 -1.68
C HIS A 76 11.43 -19.39 -0.35
N LEU A 77 10.72 -19.57 0.76
CA LEU A 77 11.26 -19.38 2.10
C LEU A 77 12.48 -20.27 2.35
N ALA A 78 12.37 -21.58 2.09
CA ALA A 78 13.46 -22.51 2.29
C ALA A 78 14.71 -22.12 1.48
N HIS A 79 14.54 -21.61 0.27
CA HIS A 79 15.64 -21.15 -0.58
C HIS A 79 16.43 -19.98 0.05
N LEU A 80 15.74 -18.98 0.57
CA LEU A 80 16.39 -17.86 1.28
C LEU A 80 17.06 -18.37 2.54
N PHE A 81 16.33 -19.08 3.41
CA PHE A 81 16.83 -19.44 4.72
C PHE A 81 17.98 -20.45 4.67
N ALA A 82 18.12 -21.25 3.60
CA ALA A 82 19.28 -22.13 3.39
C ALA A 82 20.60 -21.35 3.15
N GLN A 83 20.55 -20.08 2.88
CA GLN A 83 21.70 -19.22 2.61
C GLN A 83 21.67 -17.92 3.46
N ALA A 84 20.94 -17.92 4.57
CA ALA A 84 20.73 -16.74 5.41
C ALA A 84 22.04 -16.16 5.99
N ASP A 85 23.05 -16.99 6.21
CA ASP A 85 24.37 -16.61 6.73
C ASP A 85 25.22 -15.74 5.77
N ARG A 86 24.80 -15.60 4.51
CA ARG A 86 25.41 -14.70 3.53
C ARG A 86 25.05 -13.23 3.76
N PHE A 87 24.03 -12.95 4.57
CA PHE A 87 23.43 -11.64 4.76
C PHE A 87 23.61 -11.12 6.19
N ASP A 88 23.76 -9.82 6.31
CA ASP A 88 23.81 -9.13 7.59
C ASP A 88 22.40 -9.01 8.21
N LEU A 89 21.35 -8.95 7.36
CA LEU A 89 19.95 -8.78 7.75
C LEU A 89 19.01 -9.37 6.70
N ILE A 90 17.94 -9.99 7.17
CA ILE A 90 16.79 -10.39 6.34
C ILE A 90 15.66 -9.39 6.56
N HIS A 91 15.15 -8.78 5.48
CA HIS A 91 13.92 -7.99 5.53
C HIS A 91 12.78 -8.77 4.87
N ASN A 92 11.87 -9.25 5.69
CA ASN A 92 10.70 -10.01 5.29
C ASN A 92 9.53 -9.08 4.97
N GLN A 93 9.04 -9.14 3.74
CA GLN A 93 7.84 -8.47 3.23
C GLN A 93 6.71 -9.47 2.93
N ALA A 94 6.96 -10.78 3.17
CA ALA A 94 6.08 -11.89 2.80
C ALA A 94 5.25 -12.42 3.98
N ASP A 95 4.89 -11.51 4.93
CA ASP A 95 4.05 -11.80 6.08
C ASP A 95 4.62 -12.87 7.04
N PHE A 96 3.76 -13.51 7.84
CA PHE A 96 4.12 -14.39 8.95
C PHE A 96 4.79 -15.73 8.59
N PRO A 97 4.67 -16.34 7.40
CA PRO A 97 5.26 -17.66 7.15
C PRO A 97 6.78 -17.73 7.36
N ALA A 98 7.49 -16.62 7.12
CA ALA A 98 8.94 -16.52 7.33
C ALA A 98 9.35 -16.68 8.80
N HIS A 99 8.48 -16.36 9.76
CA HIS A 99 8.79 -16.42 11.19
C HIS A 99 9.12 -17.83 11.64
N ALA A 100 8.51 -18.88 11.04
CA ALA A 100 8.80 -20.27 11.34
C ALA A 100 10.28 -20.63 11.14
N PHE A 101 10.99 -19.92 10.29
CA PHE A 101 12.41 -20.11 9.99
C PHE A 101 13.33 -19.22 10.83
N ALA A 102 12.82 -18.14 11.43
CA ALA A 102 13.62 -17.17 12.18
C ALA A 102 14.40 -17.78 13.35
N ALA A 103 13.88 -18.87 13.96
CA ALA A 103 14.56 -19.59 15.02
C ALA A 103 15.71 -20.49 14.55
N LEU A 104 15.82 -20.75 13.23
CA LEU A 104 16.79 -21.67 12.64
C LEU A 104 18.06 -20.97 12.16
N VAL A 105 18.06 -19.64 12.12
CA VAL A 105 19.17 -18.83 11.60
C VAL A 105 19.62 -17.79 12.64
N ALA A 106 20.88 -17.38 12.56
CA ALA A 106 21.45 -16.34 13.42
C ALA A 106 21.23 -14.93 12.86
N THR A 107 21.01 -14.81 11.56
CA THR A 107 20.80 -13.53 10.86
C THR A 107 19.54 -12.84 11.39
N PRO A 108 19.65 -11.59 11.86
CA PRO A 108 18.50 -10.83 12.35
C PRO A 108 17.46 -10.60 11.25
N MET A 109 16.18 -10.62 11.64
CA MET A 109 15.07 -10.43 10.71
C MET A 109 14.21 -9.23 11.09
N VAL A 110 13.95 -8.38 10.12
CA VAL A 110 12.91 -7.34 10.15
C VAL A 110 11.71 -7.88 9.39
N THR A 111 10.51 -7.68 9.90
CA THR A 111 9.26 -7.97 9.17
C THR A 111 8.40 -6.72 9.12
N THR A 112 8.13 -6.24 7.91
CA THR A 112 7.07 -5.24 7.68
C THR A 112 5.71 -5.94 7.70
N ILE A 113 4.82 -5.49 8.57
CA ILE A 113 3.44 -5.96 8.64
C ILE A 113 2.61 -5.00 7.77
N HIS A 114 2.20 -5.47 6.59
CA HIS A 114 1.47 -4.67 5.60
C HIS A 114 -0.04 -4.53 5.88
N GLY A 115 -0.46 -4.97 7.04
CA GLY A 115 -1.83 -4.94 7.52
C GLY A 115 -2.09 -6.14 8.40
N PHE A 116 -2.53 -5.88 9.63
CA PHE A 116 -2.83 -6.96 10.56
C PHE A 116 -4.23 -7.51 10.28
N SER A 117 -4.29 -8.67 9.66
CA SER A 117 -5.53 -9.20 9.10
C SER A 117 -6.49 -9.78 10.15
N SER A 118 -5.98 -10.27 11.28
CA SER A 118 -6.82 -10.95 12.28
C SER A 118 -6.03 -11.35 13.53
N ASP A 119 -6.65 -11.31 14.69
CA ASP A 119 -6.10 -11.88 15.95
C ASP A 119 -5.74 -13.36 15.82
N ARG A 120 -6.30 -14.06 14.86
CA ARG A 120 -6.03 -15.49 14.61
C ARG A 120 -4.59 -15.76 14.18
N ILE A 121 -3.87 -14.75 13.67
CA ILE A 121 -2.45 -14.89 13.27
C ILE A 121 -1.48 -14.59 14.41
N LEU A 122 -1.94 -14.04 15.55
CA LEU A 122 -1.10 -13.79 16.73
C LEU A 122 -0.24 -14.97 17.16
N PRO A 123 -0.70 -16.25 17.11
CA PRO A 123 0.13 -17.40 17.42
C PRO A 123 1.41 -17.52 16.57
N MET A 124 1.46 -16.86 15.40
CA MET A 124 2.66 -16.81 14.55
C MET A 124 3.51 -15.55 14.78
N TYR A 125 2.99 -14.51 15.39
CA TYR A 125 3.77 -13.30 15.68
C TYR A 125 4.33 -13.28 17.12
N GLN A 126 3.49 -13.55 18.11
CA GLN A 126 3.87 -13.43 19.52
C GLN A 126 5.10 -14.25 19.93
N PRO A 127 5.26 -15.54 19.54
CA PRO A 127 6.41 -16.34 19.94
C PRO A 127 7.74 -15.86 19.37
N PHE A 128 7.71 -15.07 18.29
CA PHE A 128 8.91 -14.65 17.57
C PHE A 128 9.33 -13.21 17.83
N GLN A 129 8.57 -12.44 18.61
CA GLN A 129 8.85 -11.01 18.84
C GLN A 129 10.15 -10.70 19.60
N ASP A 130 10.85 -11.69 20.12
CA ASP A 130 12.19 -11.55 20.70
C ASP A 130 13.32 -11.80 19.66
N ARG A 131 12.95 -12.29 18.46
CA ARG A 131 13.87 -12.61 17.37
C ARG A 131 13.63 -11.83 16.11
N VAL A 132 12.39 -11.37 15.92
CA VAL A 132 11.94 -10.65 14.74
C VAL A 132 11.59 -9.22 15.12
N HIS A 133 12.13 -8.26 14.40
CA HIS A 133 11.85 -6.84 14.58
C HIS A 133 10.66 -6.44 13.73
N TYR A 134 9.49 -6.29 14.32
CA TYR A 134 8.29 -5.89 13.61
C TYR A 134 8.27 -4.40 13.30
N VAL A 135 7.85 -4.07 12.08
CA VAL A 135 7.60 -2.70 11.62
C VAL A 135 6.12 -2.61 11.22
N ALA A 136 5.40 -1.69 11.85
CA ALA A 136 4.06 -1.30 11.43
C ALA A 136 4.13 -0.26 10.31
N ILE A 137 3.13 -0.25 9.43
CA ILE A 137 3.03 0.72 8.33
C ILE A 137 2.22 1.97 8.69
N SER A 138 1.54 1.93 9.84
CA SER A 138 0.91 3.07 10.51
C SER A 138 0.80 2.77 12.00
N ASP A 139 0.56 3.78 12.81
CA ASP A 139 0.31 3.56 14.25
C ASP A 139 -1.07 2.94 14.48
N ALA A 140 -2.05 3.27 13.62
CA ALA A 140 -3.38 2.68 13.67
C ALA A 140 -3.41 1.16 13.38
N ASP A 141 -2.46 0.64 12.58
CA ASP A 141 -2.37 -0.79 12.25
C ASP A 141 -1.59 -1.59 13.32
N ARG A 142 -1.09 -0.96 14.36
CA ARG A 142 -0.33 -1.66 15.43
C ARG A 142 -1.25 -2.48 16.31
N HIS A 143 -0.99 -3.77 16.38
CA HIS A 143 -1.70 -4.65 17.31
C HIS A 143 -1.15 -4.51 18.73
N PRO A 144 -1.98 -4.29 19.77
CA PRO A 144 -1.53 -3.99 21.13
C PRO A 144 -0.75 -5.15 21.80
N SER A 145 -0.92 -6.38 21.32
CA SER A 145 -0.22 -7.56 21.85
C SER A 145 1.16 -7.81 21.22
N LEU A 146 1.62 -6.94 20.30
CA LEU A 146 2.90 -7.07 19.63
C LEU A 146 3.82 -5.90 19.97
N ARG A 147 5.13 -6.20 20.01
CA ARG A 147 6.18 -5.19 20.15
C ARG A 147 6.71 -4.82 18.78
N TYR A 148 6.67 -3.53 18.47
CA TYR A 148 7.18 -3.00 17.22
C TYR A 148 8.50 -2.27 17.41
N ALA A 149 9.45 -2.53 16.54
CA ALA A 149 10.73 -1.84 16.50
C ALA A 149 10.59 -0.40 15.96
N ALA A 150 9.63 -0.18 15.07
CA ALA A 150 9.30 1.12 14.49
C ALA A 150 7.87 1.12 13.90
N THR A 151 7.33 2.32 13.63
CA THR A 151 6.31 2.57 12.63
C THR A 151 7.00 3.28 11.47
N ILE A 152 6.93 2.73 10.25
CA ILE A 152 7.51 3.31 9.05
C ILE A 152 6.43 3.31 7.97
N HIS A 153 5.97 4.50 7.63
CA HIS A 153 4.96 4.69 6.60
C HIS A 153 5.47 4.26 5.23
N HIS A 154 4.61 3.72 4.39
CA HIS A 154 4.94 3.48 3.00
C HIS A 154 5.27 4.76 2.26
N GLY A 155 6.22 4.67 1.35
CA GLY A 155 6.60 5.76 0.45
C GLY A 155 6.24 5.46 -1.00
N ILE A 156 6.04 6.52 -1.77
CA ILE A 156 5.85 6.46 -3.23
C ILE A 156 6.89 7.31 -3.94
N SER A 157 7.15 6.97 -5.21
CA SER A 157 7.97 7.78 -6.13
C SER A 157 7.11 8.96 -6.59
N ILE A 158 7.41 10.15 -6.11
CA ILE A 158 6.61 11.36 -6.40
C ILE A 158 6.62 11.69 -7.89
N GLU A 159 7.69 11.35 -8.58
CA GLU A 159 7.92 11.59 -10.02
C GLU A 159 6.95 10.80 -10.88
N ASP A 160 6.43 9.66 -10.40
CA ASP A 160 5.46 8.82 -11.11
C ASP A 160 4.06 9.44 -11.13
N PHE A 161 3.83 10.50 -10.33
CA PHE A 161 2.55 11.17 -10.15
C PHE A 161 2.62 12.61 -10.64
N SER A 162 2.12 12.86 -11.84
CA SER A 162 2.08 14.22 -12.42
C SER A 162 1.18 15.13 -11.61
N PHE A 163 1.70 16.31 -11.25
CA PHE A 163 0.94 17.32 -10.53
C PHE A 163 -0.06 18.01 -11.44
N ASP A 164 -1.33 18.06 -11.05
CA ASP A 164 -2.37 18.84 -11.69
C ASP A 164 -2.80 19.98 -10.74
N PRO A 165 -2.49 21.24 -11.05
CA PRO A 165 -2.82 22.37 -10.19
C PRO A 165 -4.30 22.77 -10.22
N VAL A 166 -5.08 22.24 -11.17
CA VAL A 166 -6.46 22.67 -11.42
C VAL A 166 -7.48 21.58 -11.05
N GLY A 167 -7.28 20.36 -11.58
CA GLY A 167 -8.28 19.29 -11.52
C GLY A 167 -9.54 19.59 -12.34
N SER A 168 -10.57 18.78 -12.18
CA SER A 168 -11.90 18.96 -12.75
C SER A 168 -12.93 19.22 -11.66
N ASP A 169 -14.22 19.23 -12.05
CA ASP A 169 -15.34 19.26 -11.10
C ASP A 169 -15.82 17.86 -10.68
N ASP A 170 -15.27 16.79 -11.29
CA ASP A 170 -15.70 15.42 -11.08
C ASP A 170 -15.01 14.79 -9.87
N LEU A 171 -15.72 13.91 -9.19
CA LEU A 171 -15.23 13.16 -8.04
C LEU A 171 -14.62 11.83 -8.49
N LEU A 172 -13.76 11.29 -7.66
CA LEU A 172 -13.07 10.04 -7.91
C LEU A 172 -13.30 9.06 -6.74
N PHE A 173 -13.55 7.80 -7.10
CA PHE A 173 -13.32 6.65 -6.24
C PHE A 173 -12.19 5.81 -6.83
N PHE A 174 -11.19 5.44 -6.03
CA PHE A 174 -10.08 4.59 -6.47
C PHE A 174 -9.79 3.49 -5.46
N GLY A 175 -10.18 2.25 -5.78
CA GLY A 175 -10.01 1.11 -4.89
C GLY A 175 -10.71 -0.15 -5.40
N ARG A 176 -10.49 -1.28 -4.72
CA ARG A 176 -11.22 -2.51 -5.01
C ARG A 176 -12.73 -2.28 -4.87
N ILE A 177 -13.51 -2.80 -5.80
CA ILE A 177 -14.96 -2.80 -5.63
C ILE A 177 -15.32 -3.91 -4.64
N HIS A 178 -15.48 -3.48 -3.39
CA HIS A 178 -15.76 -4.31 -2.22
C HIS A 178 -16.50 -3.44 -1.18
N PRO A 179 -17.41 -3.99 -0.35
CA PRO A 179 -18.12 -3.22 0.67
C PRO A 179 -17.23 -2.39 1.58
N ASP A 180 -16.06 -2.94 1.98
CA ASP A 180 -15.11 -2.25 2.86
C ASP A 180 -14.58 -0.93 2.28
N LYS A 181 -14.48 -0.84 0.94
CA LYS A 181 -13.89 0.33 0.27
C LYS A 181 -14.84 1.49 0.02
N GLY A 182 -16.14 1.31 0.29
CA GLY A 182 -17.09 2.41 0.33
C GLY A 182 -17.52 2.97 -1.03
N ALA A 183 -17.58 2.13 -2.09
CA ALA A 183 -18.04 2.59 -3.41
C ALA A 183 -19.51 3.05 -3.38
N ALA A 184 -20.40 2.38 -2.60
CA ALA A 184 -21.78 2.80 -2.45
C ALA A 184 -21.90 4.16 -1.73
N GLU A 185 -21.09 4.39 -0.70
CA GLU A 185 -21.00 5.66 0.02
C GLU A 185 -20.50 6.79 -0.88
N ALA A 186 -19.49 6.51 -1.71
CA ALA A 186 -18.99 7.47 -2.69
C ALA A 186 -20.06 7.83 -3.74
N ILE A 187 -20.80 6.84 -4.25
CA ILE A 187 -21.94 7.05 -5.16
C ILE A 187 -23.03 7.90 -4.49
N ALA A 188 -23.38 7.60 -3.24
CA ALA A 188 -24.37 8.35 -2.50
C ALA A 188 -23.95 9.81 -2.29
N ALA A 189 -22.69 10.06 -1.92
CA ALA A 189 -22.15 11.40 -1.74
C ALA A 189 -22.12 12.19 -3.05
N ALA A 190 -21.69 11.57 -4.15
CA ALA A 190 -21.62 12.19 -5.48
C ALA A 190 -23.03 12.59 -5.98
N ARG A 191 -24.03 11.71 -5.84
CA ARG A 191 -25.41 12.02 -6.21
C ARG A 191 -26.00 13.15 -5.38
N ALA A 192 -25.76 13.14 -4.07
CA ALA A 192 -26.26 14.19 -3.17
C ALA A 192 -25.64 15.56 -3.47
N SER A 193 -24.35 15.59 -3.85
CA SER A 193 -23.64 16.81 -4.26
C SER A 193 -23.85 17.18 -5.75
N ARG A 194 -24.60 16.38 -6.51
CA ARG A 194 -24.88 16.56 -7.95
C ARG A 194 -23.60 16.67 -8.79
N ARG A 195 -22.58 15.86 -8.48
CA ARG A 195 -21.31 15.81 -9.21
C ARG A 195 -21.13 14.46 -9.86
N ALA A 196 -20.43 14.45 -10.99
CA ALA A 196 -20.04 13.20 -11.63
C ALA A 196 -19.02 12.47 -10.78
N LEU A 197 -19.06 11.13 -10.82
CA LEU A 197 -18.16 10.24 -10.10
C LEU A 197 -17.56 9.22 -11.07
N HIS A 198 -16.24 9.14 -11.08
CA HIS A 198 -15.49 8.13 -11.80
C HIS A 198 -14.99 7.07 -10.82
N LEU A 199 -15.36 5.80 -11.05
CA LEU A 199 -14.93 4.67 -10.23
C LEU A 199 -13.86 3.87 -10.98
N TYR A 200 -12.72 3.65 -10.31
CA TYR A 200 -11.63 2.82 -10.81
C TYR A 200 -11.27 1.74 -9.80
N GLY A 201 -11.02 0.53 -10.28
CA GLY A 201 -10.53 -0.58 -9.50
C GLY A 201 -11.00 -1.94 -9.97
N VAL A 202 -10.38 -2.98 -9.43
CA VAL A 202 -10.77 -4.38 -9.70
C VAL A 202 -12.04 -4.74 -8.94
N VAL A 203 -12.92 -5.52 -9.57
CA VAL A 203 -14.07 -6.10 -8.89
C VAL A 203 -13.60 -7.30 -8.07
N GLN A 204 -13.63 -7.15 -6.75
CA GLN A 204 -13.29 -8.23 -5.82
C GLN A 204 -14.55 -8.94 -5.30
N ASP A 205 -15.64 -8.21 -5.07
CA ASP A 205 -16.95 -8.76 -4.72
C ASP A 205 -17.93 -8.52 -5.87
N GLY A 206 -18.15 -9.56 -6.69
CA GLY A 206 -19.06 -9.50 -7.82
C GLY A 206 -20.52 -9.24 -7.40
N GLY A 207 -20.95 -9.81 -6.26
CA GLY A 207 -22.30 -9.58 -5.75
C GLY A 207 -22.55 -8.15 -5.30
N TYR A 208 -21.55 -7.53 -4.67
CA TYR A 208 -21.59 -6.11 -4.32
C TYR A 208 -21.60 -5.22 -5.56
N TYR A 209 -20.75 -5.52 -6.54
CA TYR A 209 -20.67 -4.79 -7.81
C TYR A 209 -22.04 -4.78 -8.52
N GLU A 210 -22.66 -5.94 -8.65
CA GLU A 210 -23.97 -6.07 -9.32
C GLU A 210 -25.12 -5.35 -8.57
N ARG A 211 -25.05 -5.26 -7.25
CA ARG A 211 -26.11 -4.61 -6.46
C ARG A 211 -25.94 -3.10 -6.36
N GLU A 212 -24.70 -2.61 -6.20
CA GLU A 212 -24.43 -1.23 -5.81
C GLU A 212 -23.90 -0.38 -6.96
N VAL A 213 -23.02 -0.96 -7.81
CA VAL A 213 -22.34 -0.19 -8.85
C VAL A 213 -23.08 -0.25 -10.19
N VAL A 214 -23.45 -1.44 -10.65
CA VAL A 214 -24.13 -1.61 -11.95
C VAL A 214 -25.40 -0.77 -12.07
N PRO A 215 -26.32 -0.77 -11.09
CA PRO A 215 -27.55 0.04 -11.19
C PRO A 215 -27.30 1.54 -11.07
N ALA A 216 -26.15 1.93 -10.54
CA ALA A 216 -25.76 3.33 -10.37
C ALA A 216 -25.03 3.89 -11.59
N ALA A 217 -24.33 3.03 -12.34
CA ALA A 217 -23.52 3.41 -13.49
C ALA A 217 -24.43 3.76 -14.68
N ASP A 218 -24.55 5.05 -15.00
CA ASP A 218 -25.36 5.58 -16.09
C ASP A 218 -24.50 6.20 -17.20
N ALA A 219 -23.18 6.11 -17.09
CA ALA A 219 -22.17 6.68 -17.98
C ALA A 219 -22.21 8.22 -18.12
N VAL A 220 -22.99 8.90 -17.29
CA VAL A 220 -23.12 10.36 -17.27
C VAL A 220 -22.75 10.91 -15.91
N THR A 221 -23.44 10.43 -14.85
CA THR A 221 -23.20 10.88 -13.48
C THR A 221 -22.33 9.93 -12.69
N VAL A 222 -22.38 8.62 -12.99
CA VAL A 222 -21.53 7.61 -12.39
C VAL A 222 -20.96 6.71 -13.48
N THR A 223 -19.63 6.67 -13.60
CA THR A 223 -18.94 5.88 -14.61
C THR A 223 -17.93 4.93 -13.98
N TYR A 224 -18.07 3.63 -14.25
CA TYR A 224 -17.08 2.62 -13.87
C TYR A 224 -16.12 2.35 -15.04
N HIS A 225 -14.82 2.51 -14.79
CA HIS A 225 -13.76 2.39 -15.80
C HIS A 225 -12.93 1.10 -15.71
N GLY A 226 -13.17 0.27 -14.68
CA GLY A 226 -12.33 -0.88 -14.42
C GLY A 226 -10.99 -0.53 -13.77
N ALA A 227 -10.04 -1.44 -13.83
CA ALA A 227 -8.71 -1.24 -13.27
C ALA A 227 -7.81 -0.47 -14.24
N VAL A 228 -7.02 0.46 -13.69
CA VAL A 228 -6.00 1.21 -14.44
C VAL A 228 -4.67 1.22 -13.68
N GLY A 229 -3.57 1.30 -14.41
CA GLY A 229 -2.21 1.36 -13.87
C GLY A 229 -1.35 2.39 -14.59
N GLY A 230 -0.10 2.56 -14.14
CA GLY A 230 0.88 3.45 -14.76
C GLY A 230 0.37 4.88 -14.97
N ALA A 231 0.68 5.48 -16.11
CA ALA A 231 0.31 6.86 -16.43
C ALA A 231 -1.21 7.12 -16.42
N ALA A 232 -2.03 6.13 -16.80
CA ALA A 232 -3.50 6.27 -16.76
C ALA A 232 -4.01 6.38 -15.31
N ARG A 233 -3.36 5.68 -14.36
CA ARG A 233 -3.65 5.81 -12.92
C ARG A 233 -3.34 7.22 -12.42
N ALA A 234 -2.14 7.72 -12.70
CA ALA A 234 -1.74 9.07 -12.30
C ALA A 234 -2.66 10.14 -12.89
N ALA A 235 -3.05 10.00 -14.18
CA ALA A 235 -3.98 10.91 -14.83
C ALA A 235 -5.37 10.90 -14.19
N ALA A 236 -5.91 9.70 -13.88
CA ALA A 236 -7.20 9.56 -13.21
C ALA A 236 -7.18 10.19 -11.80
N LEU A 237 -6.10 9.94 -11.03
CA LEU A 237 -5.92 10.50 -9.70
C LEU A 237 -5.79 12.03 -9.73
N GLY A 238 -5.01 12.57 -10.69
CA GLY A 238 -4.72 14.02 -10.78
C GLY A 238 -5.89 14.85 -11.27
N SER A 239 -6.69 14.32 -12.22
CA SER A 239 -7.78 15.07 -12.84
C SER A 239 -8.97 15.35 -11.94
N ALA A 240 -9.12 14.65 -10.83
CA ALA A 240 -10.30 14.75 -9.99
C ALA A 240 -10.35 16.03 -9.13
N ARG A 241 -11.58 16.46 -8.81
CA ARG A 241 -11.85 17.47 -7.78
C ARG A 241 -11.43 16.99 -6.40
N ALA A 242 -11.80 15.77 -6.05
CA ALA A 242 -11.42 15.08 -4.83
C ALA A 242 -11.49 13.57 -5.00
N LEU A 243 -10.64 12.85 -4.25
CA LEU A 243 -10.79 11.42 -4.02
C LEU A 243 -11.77 11.19 -2.85
N LEU A 244 -12.82 10.41 -3.07
CA LEU A 244 -13.71 9.92 -2.02
C LEU A 244 -13.19 8.57 -1.51
N HIS A 245 -12.72 8.54 -0.27
CA HIS A 245 -12.20 7.35 0.40
C HIS A 245 -13.06 7.03 1.63
N LEU A 246 -14.37 6.77 1.38
CA LEU A 246 -15.40 6.60 2.40
C LEU A 246 -15.49 5.14 2.86
N ILE A 247 -14.41 4.65 3.44
CA ILE A 247 -14.20 3.25 3.82
C ILE A 247 -15.01 2.80 5.03
N ASN A 248 -15.34 1.50 5.07
CA ASN A 248 -16.09 0.84 6.13
C ASN A 248 -15.24 -0.09 7.02
N PHE A 249 -13.93 -0.01 6.95
CA PHE A 249 -12.98 -0.78 7.76
C PHE A 249 -11.80 0.11 8.18
N ASP A 250 -10.98 -0.36 9.11
CA ASP A 250 -9.78 0.36 9.52
C ASP A 250 -8.66 0.10 8.49
N GLU A 251 -8.43 1.06 7.60
CA GLU A 251 -7.41 0.96 6.54
C GLU A 251 -6.01 0.93 7.17
N PRO A 252 -5.19 -0.08 6.88
CA PRO A 252 -3.85 -0.17 7.43
C PRO A 252 -2.93 0.98 7.02
N PHE A 253 -3.06 1.47 5.76
CA PHE A 253 -2.27 2.62 5.29
C PHE A 253 -3.04 3.51 4.30
N GLY A 254 -3.32 3.04 3.07
CA GLY A 254 -4.03 3.85 2.07
C GLY A 254 -3.12 4.44 0.99
N LEU A 255 -2.44 3.60 0.23
CA LEU A 255 -1.57 4.05 -0.89
C LEU A 255 -2.30 4.97 -1.87
N SER A 256 -3.55 4.66 -2.24
CA SER A 256 -4.34 5.49 -3.17
C SER A 256 -4.59 6.91 -2.66
N VAL A 257 -4.60 7.10 -1.34
CA VAL A 257 -4.76 8.41 -0.70
C VAL A 257 -3.51 9.27 -0.93
N ILE A 258 -2.33 8.75 -0.61
CA ILE A 258 -1.08 9.50 -0.82
C ILE A 258 -0.77 9.68 -2.31
N GLU A 259 -1.17 8.75 -3.18
CA GLU A 259 -1.02 8.87 -4.63
C GLU A 259 -1.91 9.99 -5.21
N ALA A 260 -3.16 10.10 -4.75
CA ALA A 260 -4.05 11.21 -5.13
C ALA A 260 -3.48 12.55 -4.67
N MET A 261 -3.05 12.64 -3.40
CA MET A 261 -2.42 13.85 -2.87
C MET A 261 -1.11 14.19 -3.59
N ALA A 262 -0.32 13.21 -4.03
CA ALA A 262 0.87 13.44 -4.85
C ALA A 262 0.55 14.08 -6.20
N CYS A 263 -0.60 13.76 -6.78
CA CYS A 263 -1.13 14.43 -7.98
C CYS A 263 -1.72 15.82 -7.67
N GLY A 264 -1.83 16.22 -6.42
CA GLY A 264 -2.48 17.47 -5.98
C GLY A 264 -3.96 17.31 -5.65
N THR A 265 -4.52 16.11 -5.72
CA THR A 265 -5.96 15.88 -5.48
C THR A 265 -6.22 15.74 -3.99
N PRO A 266 -7.03 16.63 -3.38
CA PRO A 266 -7.43 16.52 -1.99
C PRO A 266 -8.30 15.28 -1.76
N VAL A 267 -8.29 14.78 -0.53
CA VAL A 267 -8.98 13.53 -0.17
C VAL A 267 -10.08 13.81 0.85
N ILE A 268 -11.26 13.24 0.63
CA ILE A 268 -12.33 13.18 1.62
C ILE A 268 -12.43 11.72 2.09
N ALA A 269 -12.06 11.46 3.33
CA ALA A 269 -11.94 10.10 3.86
C ALA A 269 -12.72 9.90 5.16
N SER A 270 -13.21 8.68 5.36
CA SER A 270 -13.71 8.28 6.69
C SER A 270 -12.58 8.38 7.72
N ALA A 271 -12.86 8.96 8.91
CA ALA A 271 -11.89 9.12 10.01
C ALA A 271 -11.56 7.78 10.68
N ARG A 272 -11.05 6.80 9.91
CA ARG A 272 -10.81 5.42 10.34
C ARG A 272 -9.42 4.91 9.95
N GLY A 273 -8.91 3.96 10.75
CA GLY A 273 -7.60 3.37 10.52
C GLY A 273 -6.51 4.44 10.42
N SER A 274 -5.66 4.35 9.43
CA SER A 274 -4.54 5.28 9.20
C SER A 274 -4.95 6.64 8.61
N MET A 275 -6.21 6.86 8.24
CA MET A 275 -6.61 8.12 7.59
C MET A 275 -6.27 9.38 8.39
N PRO A 276 -6.43 9.41 9.73
CA PRO A 276 -5.99 10.56 10.55
C PRO A 276 -4.46 10.76 10.59
N GLU A 277 -3.67 9.75 10.21
CA GLU A 277 -2.21 9.89 10.08
C GLU A 277 -1.81 10.48 8.73
N LEU A 278 -2.59 10.24 7.68
CA LEU A 278 -2.30 10.70 6.32
C LEU A 278 -2.88 12.08 6.04
N ILE A 279 -4.08 12.36 6.55
CA ILE A 279 -4.88 13.54 6.25
C ILE A 279 -4.80 14.52 7.43
N GLU A 280 -4.37 15.72 7.14
CA GLU A 280 -4.48 16.87 8.01
C GLU A 280 -5.74 17.65 7.63
N ASP A 281 -6.77 17.58 8.50
CA ASP A 281 -8.11 18.10 8.22
C ASP A 281 -8.10 19.59 7.87
N GLY A 282 -8.68 19.94 6.72
CA GLY A 282 -8.70 21.30 6.19
C GLY A 282 -7.39 21.77 5.52
N VAL A 283 -6.33 20.94 5.46
CA VAL A 283 -5.05 21.30 4.85
C VAL A 283 -4.80 20.53 3.55
N ASN A 284 -4.90 19.20 3.58
CA ASN A 284 -4.71 18.32 2.41
C ASN A 284 -5.92 17.44 2.10
N GLY A 285 -7.00 17.59 2.88
CA GLY A 285 -8.23 16.83 2.75
C GLY A 285 -9.20 17.11 3.90
N PHE A 286 -10.24 16.29 3.98
CA PHE A 286 -11.21 16.32 5.07
C PHE A 286 -11.43 14.93 5.64
N LEU A 287 -11.53 14.85 6.97
CA LEU A 287 -11.92 13.64 7.70
C LEU A 287 -13.42 13.73 8.04
N VAL A 288 -14.16 12.68 7.74
CA VAL A 288 -15.62 12.64 7.88
C VAL A 288 -16.09 11.35 8.54
N ASP A 289 -17.22 11.40 9.24
CA ASP A 289 -17.82 10.25 9.90
C ASP A 289 -19.13 9.78 9.21
N SER A 290 -19.60 10.51 8.20
CA SER A 290 -20.85 10.20 7.49
C SER A 290 -20.84 10.68 6.04
N VAL A 291 -21.73 10.10 5.23
CA VAL A 291 -21.99 10.57 3.86
C VAL A 291 -22.46 12.03 3.84
N ALA A 292 -23.24 12.47 4.85
CA ALA A 292 -23.72 13.85 4.93
C ALA A 292 -22.55 14.84 5.15
N GLU A 293 -21.58 14.49 5.98
CA GLU A 293 -20.36 15.27 6.16
C GLU A 293 -19.48 15.24 4.91
N ALA A 294 -19.40 14.09 4.22
CA ALA A 294 -18.69 14.01 2.95
C ALA A 294 -19.29 14.96 1.89
N VAL A 295 -20.62 15.07 1.83
CA VAL A 295 -21.29 16.04 0.94
C VAL A 295 -20.92 17.48 1.32
N ALA A 296 -20.92 17.82 2.61
CA ALA A 296 -20.48 19.15 3.07
C ALA A 296 -19.01 19.42 2.75
N ALA A 297 -18.14 18.40 2.89
CA ALA A 297 -16.72 18.52 2.54
C ALA A 297 -16.50 18.69 1.02
N ILE A 298 -17.29 18.03 0.17
CA ILE A 298 -17.24 18.19 -1.30
C ILE A 298 -17.46 19.65 -1.70
N GLU A 299 -18.36 20.37 -1.05
CA GLU A 299 -18.61 21.79 -1.34
C GLU A 299 -17.43 22.68 -0.95
N ARG A 300 -16.70 22.29 0.09
CA ARG A 300 -15.56 23.03 0.65
C ARG A 300 -14.20 22.64 0.09
N VAL A 301 -14.11 21.52 -0.65
CA VAL A 301 -12.82 20.95 -1.10
C VAL A 301 -12.00 21.93 -1.97
N GLY A 302 -12.66 22.91 -2.58
CA GLY A 302 -11.99 24.01 -3.29
C GLY A 302 -11.21 24.99 -2.40
N GLU A 303 -11.35 24.90 -1.06
CA GLU A 303 -10.55 25.65 -0.09
C GLU A 303 -9.14 25.05 0.10
N ILE A 304 -8.96 23.78 -0.29
CA ILE A 304 -7.68 23.04 -0.17
C ILE A 304 -6.75 23.44 -1.30
N ASP A 305 -5.52 23.82 -0.94
CA ASP A 305 -4.44 24.05 -1.89
C ASP A 305 -3.89 22.70 -2.41
N ARG A 306 -4.03 22.47 -3.71
CA ARG A 306 -3.53 21.25 -4.36
C ARG A 306 -2.00 21.10 -4.25
N ALA A 307 -1.26 22.23 -4.20
CA ALA A 307 0.18 22.20 -3.98
C ALA A 307 0.52 21.72 -2.57
N ALA A 308 -0.26 22.13 -1.56
CA ALA A 308 -0.09 21.64 -0.18
C ALA A 308 -0.33 20.13 -0.06
N CYS A 309 -1.31 19.58 -0.81
CA CYS A 309 -1.50 18.12 -0.88
C CYS A 309 -0.22 17.41 -1.34
N ARG A 310 0.36 17.84 -2.48
CA ARG A 310 1.60 17.27 -3.01
C ARG A 310 2.78 17.45 -2.06
N GLN A 311 2.92 18.64 -1.48
CA GLN A 311 4.01 18.93 -0.54
C GLN A 311 3.95 18.02 0.69
N SER A 312 2.77 17.81 1.26
CA SER A 312 2.56 16.89 2.39
C SER A 312 3.06 15.48 2.08
N VAL A 313 2.83 14.97 0.85
CA VAL A 313 3.32 13.65 0.43
C VAL A 313 4.84 13.66 0.25
N ALA A 314 5.39 14.68 -0.41
CA ALA A 314 6.82 14.77 -0.66
C ALA A 314 7.64 14.79 0.65
N GLU A 315 7.14 15.45 1.67
CA GLU A 315 7.80 15.56 2.98
C GLU A 315 7.63 14.30 3.84
N ARG A 316 6.50 13.62 3.76
CA ARG A 316 6.11 12.59 4.72
C ARG A 316 6.06 11.17 4.16
N PHE A 317 5.77 11.02 2.86
CA PHE A 317 5.46 9.74 2.23
C PHE A 317 6.23 9.51 0.94
N SER A 318 7.43 10.11 0.79
CA SER A 318 8.33 9.80 -0.30
C SER A 318 9.04 8.47 -0.08
N VAL A 319 9.40 7.78 -1.18
CA VAL A 319 10.21 6.56 -1.13
C VAL A 319 11.56 6.81 -0.45
N ASP A 320 12.12 8.00 -0.61
CA ASP A 320 13.38 8.40 0.02
C ASP A 320 13.25 8.43 1.54
N ARG A 321 12.20 9.04 2.08
CA ARG A 321 11.92 9.06 3.52
C ARG A 321 11.74 7.64 4.06
N MET A 322 10.96 6.80 3.40
CA MET A 322 10.78 5.40 3.78
C MET A 322 12.13 4.65 3.83
N ALA A 323 12.97 4.80 2.79
CA ALA A 323 14.27 4.14 2.73
C ALA A 323 15.23 4.62 3.83
N ASP A 324 15.24 5.92 4.13
CA ASP A 324 16.08 6.49 5.19
C ASP A 324 15.65 5.99 6.57
N ASP A 325 14.34 5.89 6.84
CA ASP A 325 13.80 5.35 8.08
C ASP A 325 14.16 3.85 8.24
N TYR A 326 14.08 3.04 7.17
CA TYR A 326 14.53 1.64 7.20
C TYR A 326 16.04 1.52 7.38
N LEU A 327 16.85 2.34 6.73
CA LEU A 327 18.30 2.34 6.92
C LEU A 327 18.69 2.67 8.36
N ALA A 328 18.03 3.65 8.97
CA ALA A 328 18.25 3.99 10.37
C ALA A 328 17.88 2.81 11.30
N LEU A 329 16.77 2.11 11.00
CA LEU A 329 16.36 0.92 11.72
C LEU A 329 17.39 -0.21 11.56
N TYR A 330 17.85 -0.51 10.35
CA TYR A 330 18.83 -1.58 10.10
C TYR A 330 20.15 -1.32 10.85
N ARG A 331 20.67 -0.08 10.79
CA ARG A 331 21.89 0.31 11.53
C ARG A 331 21.72 0.09 13.04
N ARG A 332 20.58 0.49 13.59
CA ARG A 332 20.28 0.27 15.02
C ARG A 332 20.23 -1.21 15.38
N ILE A 333 19.66 -2.06 14.54
CA ILE A 333 19.58 -3.51 14.77
C ILE A 333 20.96 -4.16 14.70
N LEU A 334 21.80 -3.71 13.75
CA LEU A 334 23.15 -4.25 13.54
C LEU A 334 24.20 -3.63 14.47
N GLY A 335 23.86 -2.62 15.26
CA GLY A 335 24.77 -1.92 16.15
C GLY A 335 25.82 -1.06 15.42
N ALA A 336 25.45 -0.55 14.23
CA ALA A 336 26.33 0.18 13.32
C ALA A 336 26.00 1.69 13.26
#